data_5681a22d62e1f5ae88edb20968f663b2
#
_entry.id   5681a22d62e1f5ae88edb20968f663b2
#
_cell.length_a   1.000
_cell.length_b   1.000
_cell.length_c   1.000
_cell.angle_alpha   90.00
_cell.angle_beta   90.00
_cell.angle_gamma   90.00
#
_symmetry.space_group_name_H-M   'P 1'
#
loop_
_entity.id
_entity.type
_entity.pdbx_description
1 polymer ?
#
loop_
_entity_poly.entity_id
_entity_poly.type
_entity_poly.pdbx_seq_one_letter_code
_entity_poly.pdbx_strand_id
1 'polypeptide(L)' 'MIRKDDLCRLRAALDQLSEEERTLIHALFFDDRSERELEEMMGVHRMTIHNRKIRILQKLKKMLR' A
#
# COMPACT_ATOMS: atom_id res chain seq x y z
N MET A 1 -0.16 15.39 13.43
CA MET A 1 -1.12 14.53 14.12
C MET A 1 -2.29 14.20 13.19
N ILE A 2 -2.60 12.93 13.02
CA ILE A 2 -3.69 12.51 12.14
C ILE A 2 -5.02 12.72 12.85
N ARG A 3 -5.95 13.42 12.22
CA ARG A 3 -7.27 13.63 12.78
C ARG A 3 -8.11 12.34 12.70
N LYS A 4 -9.08 12.22 13.59
CA LYS A 4 -9.97 11.07 13.62
C LYS A 4 -10.67 10.84 12.28
N ASP A 5 -11.06 11.92 11.60
CA ASP A 5 -11.68 11.84 10.28
C ASP A 5 -10.74 11.29 9.22
N ASP A 6 -9.46 11.68 9.28
CA ASP A 6 -8.45 11.20 8.36
C ASP A 6 -8.19 9.71 8.54
N LEU A 7 -8.22 9.24 9.79
CA LEU A 7 -8.08 7.81 10.09
C LEU A 7 -9.25 7.01 9.50
N CYS A 8 -10.46 7.51 9.61
CA CYS A 8 -11.64 6.85 9.03
C CYS A 8 -11.55 6.79 7.51
N ARG A 9 -11.11 7.87 6.87
CA ARG A 9 -10.92 7.92 5.43
C ARG A 9 -9.85 6.95 4.97
N LEU A 10 -8.73 6.91 5.69
CA LEU A 10 -7.65 5.99 5.38
C LEU A 10 -8.11 4.54 5.49
N ARG A 11 -8.86 4.21 6.54
CA ARG A 11 -9.41 2.88 6.73
C ARG A 11 -10.34 2.49 5.59
N ALA A 12 -11.25 3.39 5.23
CA ALA A 12 -12.18 3.15 4.12
C ALA A 12 -11.42 2.93 2.81
N ALA A 13 -10.38 3.72 2.57
CA ALA A 13 -9.55 3.57 1.38
C ALA A 13 -8.82 2.23 1.36
N LEU A 14 -8.25 1.83 2.50
CA LEU A 14 -7.57 0.54 2.62
C LEU A 14 -8.53 -0.63 2.44
N ASP A 15 -9.76 -0.50 2.91
CA ASP A 15 -10.78 -1.55 2.75
C ASP A 15 -11.19 -1.75 1.30
N GLN A 16 -11.01 -0.74 0.45
CA GLN A 16 -11.29 -0.85 -0.98
C GLN A 16 -10.17 -1.50 -1.77
N LEU A 17 -8.99 -1.64 -1.15
CA LEU A 17 -7.87 -2.31 -1.79
C LEU A 17 -8.05 -3.83 -1.73
N SER A 18 -7.50 -4.53 -2.71
CA SER A 18 -7.48 -5.99 -2.67
C SER A 18 -6.57 -6.46 -1.53
N GLU A 19 -6.71 -7.73 -1.15
CA GLU A 19 -5.88 -8.31 -0.11
C GLU A 19 -4.40 -8.22 -0.44
N GLU A 20 -4.04 -8.47 -1.70
CA GLU A 20 -2.65 -8.35 -2.16
C GLU A 20 -2.14 -6.92 -2.03
N GLU A 21 -2.97 -5.95 -2.43
CA GLU A 21 -2.60 -4.55 -2.34
C GLU A 21 -2.40 -4.11 -0.89
N ARG A 22 -3.29 -4.53 0.00
CA ARG A 22 -3.15 -4.22 1.43
C ARG A 22 -1.90 -4.84 2.02
N THR A 23 -1.62 -6.08 1.67
CA THR A 23 -0.41 -6.78 2.14
C THR A 23 0.84 -6.04 1.68
N LEU A 24 0.87 -5.62 0.43
CA LEU A 24 2.01 -4.89 -0.13
C LEU A 24 2.22 -3.56 0.60
N ILE A 25 1.17 -2.77 0.75
CA ILE A 25 1.25 -1.47 1.42
C ILE A 25 1.65 -1.64 2.89
N HIS A 26 1.07 -2.63 3.56
CA HIS A 26 1.42 -2.91 4.95
C HIS A 26 2.91 -3.24 5.09
N ALA A 27 3.43 -4.09 4.23
CA ALA A 27 4.84 -4.46 4.29
C ALA A 27 5.76 -3.28 4.02
N LEU A 28 5.41 -2.43 3.05
CA LEU A 28 6.25 -1.29 2.68
C LEU A 28 6.24 -0.17 3.72
N PHE A 29 5.09 0.13 4.29
CA PHE A 29 4.95 1.30 5.15
C PHE A 29 4.92 0.99 6.65
N PHE A 30 4.39 -0.15 7.05
CA PHE A 30 4.31 -0.51 8.45
C PHE A 30 5.47 -1.38 8.91
N ASP A 31 5.92 -2.31 8.07
CA ASP A 31 7.03 -3.21 8.39
C ASP A 31 8.37 -2.70 7.89
N ASP A 32 8.39 -1.56 7.21
CA ASP A 32 9.61 -0.96 6.65
C ASP A 32 10.41 -1.91 5.75
N ARG A 33 9.72 -2.80 5.05
CA ARG A 33 10.39 -3.72 4.15
C ARG A 33 10.71 -3.04 2.83
N SER A 34 11.89 -3.37 2.28
CA SER A 34 12.29 -2.85 0.98
C SER A 34 11.61 -3.61 -0.15
N GLU A 35 11.60 -3.00 -1.33
CA GLU A 35 11.08 -3.67 -2.54
C GLU A 35 11.84 -4.96 -2.82
N ARG A 36 13.12 -4.98 -2.52
CA ARG A 36 13.98 -6.15 -2.69
C ARG A 36 13.55 -7.31 -1.79
N GLU A 37 13.25 -7.01 -0.53
CA GLU A 37 12.75 -8.01 0.40
C GLU A 37 11.40 -8.56 -0.05
N LEU A 38 10.52 -7.69 -0.54
CA LEU A 38 9.22 -8.10 -1.05
C LEU A 38 9.35 -8.97 -2.29
N GLU A 39 10.33 -8.69 -3.15
CA GLU A 39 10.60 -9.53 -4.32
C GLU A 39 10.89 -10.97 -3.88
N GLU A 40 11.70 -11.15 -2.85
CA GLU A 40 12.00 -12.47 -2.31
C GLU A 40 10.79 -13.12 -1.64
N MET A 41 10.04 -12.33 -0.87
CA MET A 41 8.90 -12.84 -0.11
C MET A 41 7.72 -13.22 -1.00
N MET A 42 7.43 -12.41 -2.00
CA MET A 42 6.25 -12.58 -2.85
C MET A 42 6.54 -13.36 -4.13
N GLY A 43 7.81 -13.52 -4.46
CA GLY A 43 8.21 -14.22 -5.67
C GLY A 43 7.90 -13.46 -6.96
N VAL A 44 7.78 -12.14 -6.89
CA VAL A 44 7.52 -11.29 -8.06
C VAL A 44 8.69 -10.34 -8.29
N HIS A 45 8.87 -9.92 -9.53
CA HIS A 45 9.95 -9.03 -9.89
C HIS A 45 9.82 -7.65 -9.21
N ARG A 46 10.96 -7.05 -8.85
CA ARG A 46 10.99 -5.75 -8.18
C ARG A 46 10.24 -4.66 -8.94
N MET A 47 10.35 -4.66 -10.26
CA MET A 47 9.63 -3.71 -11.12
C MET A 47 8.11 -3.84 -10.97
N THR A 48 7.62 -5.06 -10.87
CA THR A 48 6.20 -5.32 -10.65
C THR A 48 5.74 -4.75 -9.30
N ILE A 49 6.55 -4.95 -8.27
CA ILE A 49 6.25 -4.41 -6.94
C ILE A 49 6.22 -2.89 -6.97
N HIS A 50 7.20 -2.29 -7.62
CA HIS A 50 7.27 -0.84 -7.76
C HIS A 50 6.05 -0.27 -8.48
N ASN A 51 5.66 -0.89 -9.60
CA ASN A 51 4.49 -0.46 -10.36
C ASN A 51 3.20 -0.60 -9.56
N ARG A 52 3.05 -1.70 -8.83
CA ARG A 52 1.90 -1.91 -7.95
C ARG A 52 1.83 -0.87 -6.84
N LYS A 53 2.97 -0.55 -6.23
CA LYS A 53 3.08 0.47 -5.21
C LYS A 53 2.59 1.82 -5.72
N ILE A 54 3.07 2.24 -6.89
CA ILE A 54 2.67 3.50 -7.51
C ILE A 54 1.16 3.52 -7.77
N ARG A 55 0.62 2.44 -8.31
CA ARG A 55 -0.81 2.30 -8.58
C ARG A 55 -1.64 2.47 -7.32
N ILE A 56 -1.24 1.79 -6.25
CA ILE A 56 -1.93 1.85 -4.98
C ILE A 56 -1.89 3.26 -4.41
N LEU A 57 -0.73 3.90 -4.45
CA LEU A 57 -0.57 5.28 -3.97
C LEU A 57 -1.45 6.26 -4.74
N GLN A 58 -1.57 6.07 -6.06
CA GLN A 58 -2.46 6.89 -6.87
C GLN A 58 -3.93 6.69 -6.49
N LYS A 59 -4.34 5.46 -6.25
CA LYS A 59 -5.69 5.15 -5.78
C LYS A 59 -5.97 5.82 -4.45
N LEU A 60 -5.07 5.67 -3.50
CA LEU A 60 -5.22 6.26 -2.17
C LEU A 60 -5.29 7.79 -2.25
N LYS A 61 -4.47 8.38 -3.08
CA LYS A 61 -4.47 9.82 -3.29
C LYS A 61 -5.81 10.32 -3.80
N LYS A 62 -6.44 9.59 -4.71
CA LYS A 62 -7.77 9.93 -5.22
C LYS A 62 -8.84 9.77 -4.15
N MET A 63 -8.77 8.73 -3.36
CA MET A 63 -9.76 8.45 -2.32
C MET A 63 -9.67 9.42 -1.13
N LEU A 64 -8.48 9.91 -0.84
CA LEU A 64 -8.25 10.81 0.29
C LEU A 64 -8.44 12.30 -0.05
N ARG A 65 -8.82 12.61 -1.26
CA ARG A 65 -9.07 13.97 -1.71
C ARG A 65 -10.36 14.57 -1.16
#